data_a4b99c5ca25f49978603c7451bdc3334
#
_entry.id   a4b99c5ca25f49978603c7451bdc3334
#
_cell.length_a   1.000
_cell.length_b   1.000
_cell.length_c   1.000
_cell.angle_alpha   90.00
_cell.angle_beta   90.00
_cell.angle_gamma   90.00
#
_symmetry.space_group_name_H-M   'P 1'
#
loop_
_entity.id
_entity.type
_entity.pdbx_description
1 polymer ?
#
loop_
_entity_poly.entity_id
_entity_poly.type
_entity_poly.pdbx_seq_one_letter_code
_entity_poly.pdbx_strand_id
1 'polypeptide(L)'
;MVLKITLSMDDMHTFHLNDGRNVNELNPKELLLYAAADCAGRTIVALLKEHISDVKLLELTLKGTLSTPSVVAESRFTSFNIIYHAECRALKEQLTISRALNLAHDKYCGLLQMLRRIAPLSHEISIVTTD
;
A
#
# COMPACT_ATOMS: atom_id res chain seq x y z
N MET A 1 -2.39 5.78 19.12
CA MET A 1 -3.23 4.82 18.41
C MET A 1 -2.75 4.64 16.98
N VAL A 2 -2.79 3.44 16.46
CA VAL A 2 -2.40 3.15 15.07
C VAL A 2 -3.61 2.68 14.29
N LEU A 3 -3.87 3.34 13.16
CA LEU A 3 -4.86 2.88 12.18
C LEU A 3 -4.13 2.09 11.09
N LYS A 4 -4.82 1.09 10.54
CA LYS A 4 -4.22 0.21 9.54
C LYS A 4 -5.23 -0.13 8.46
N ILE A 5 -4.78 -0.06 7.21
CA ILE A 5 -5.52 -0.51 6.04
C ILE A 5 -4.65 -1.52 5.29
N THR A 6 -5.21 -2.67 4.96
CA THR A 6 -4.54 -3.66 4.11
C THR A 6 -5.39 -3.91 2.88
N LEU A 7 -4.77 -3.75 1.71
CA LEU A 7 -5.40 -4.00 0.42
C LEU A 7 -4.75 -5.19 -0.24
N SER A 8 -5.57 -6.02 -0.87
CA SER A 8 -5.10 -7.17 -1.66
C SER A 8 -5.58 -7.04 -3.09
N MET A 9 -4.70 -7.38 -4.03
CA MET A 9 -4.99 -7.34 -5.46
C MET A 9 -5.76 -8.59 -5.88
N ASP A 10 -6.84 -8.40 -6.63
CA ASP A 10 -7.62 -9.51 -7.20
C ASP A 10 -7.13 -9.87 -8.62
N ASP A 11 -7.83 -10.82 -9.26
CA ASP A 11 -7.46 -11.29 -10.61
C ASP A 11 -7.62 -10.23 -11.70
N MET A 12 -8.40 -9.19 -11.42
CA MET A 12 -8.59 -8.06 -12.33
C MET A 12 -7.60 -6.93 -12.06
N HIS A 13 -6.63 -7.18 -11.18
CA HIS A 13 -5.61 -6.21 -10.77
C HIS A 13 -6.22 -4.97 -10.08
N THR A 14 -7.33 -5.18 -9.39
CA THR A 14 -8.02 -4.17 -8.59
C THR A 14 -7.80 -4.49 -7.10
N PHE A 15 -7.70 -3.46 -6.28
CA PHE A 15 -7.39 -3.62 -4.86
C PHE A 15 -8.63 -3.53 -4.01
N HIS A 16 -8.73 -4.41 -3.02
CA HIS A 16 -9.84 -4.50 -2.09
C HIS A 16 -9.34 -4.60 -0.66
N LEU A 17 -10.12 -4.08 0.29
CA LEU A 17 -9.86 -4.28 1.71
C LEU A 17 -9.89 -5.79 1.99
N ASN A 18 -8.81 -6.32 2.58
CA ASN A 18 -8.69 -7.75 2.78
C ASN A 18 -9.48 -8.26 4.01
N ASP A 19 -10.02 -7.35 4.83
CA ASP A 19 -10.83 -7.70 6.00
C ASP A 19 -12.32 -7.78 5.69
N GLY A 20 -12.72 -7.60 4.43
CA GLY A 20 -14.11 -7.70 3.98
C GLY A 20 -14.95 -6.45 4.21
N ARG A 21 -14.40 -5.38 4.80
CA ARG A 21 -15.15 -4.14 4.95
C ARG A 21 -15.38 -3.46 3.61
N ASN A 22 -16.46 -2.69 3.52
CA ASN A 22 -16.69 -1.77 2.41
C ASN A 22 -16.02 -0.44 2.73
N VAL A 23 -15.66 0.30 1.67
CA VAL A 23 -15.00 1.61 1.82
C VAL A 23 -15.85 2.57 2.65
N ASN A 24 -17.18 2.48 2.52
CA ASN A 24 -18.09 3.36 3.27
C ASN A 24 -18.16 3.05 4.78
N GLU A 25 -17.54 1.97 5.21
CA GLU A 25 -17.42 1.64 6.65
C GLU A 25 -16.18 2.25 7.28
N LEU A 26 -15.31 2.86 6.49
CA LEU A 26 -14.08 3.49 6.98
C LEU A 26 -14.36 4.90 7.50
N ASN A 27 -13.67 5.28 8.59
CA ASN A 27 -13.71 6.67 9.04
C ASN A 27 -12.85 7.54 8.11
N PRO A 28 -12.95 8.88 8.15
CA PRO A 28 -12.20 9.74 7.24
C PRO A 28 -10.68 9.54 7.27
N LYS A 29 -10.11 9.24 8.41
CA LYS A 29 -8.66 9.02 8.54
C LYS A 29 -8.24 7.69 7.90
N GLU A 30 -9.07 6.65 8.09
CA GLU A 30 -8.88 5.37 7.38
C GLU A 30 -9.06 5.54 5.87
N LEU A 31 -9.99 6.39 5.43
CA LEU A 31 -10.18 6.69 4.01
C LEU A 31 -8.93 7.32 3.39
N LEU A 32 -8.23 8.18 4.13
CA LEU A 32 -6.98 8.74 3.65
C LEU A 32 -5.93 7.65 3.44
N LEU A 33 -5.80 6.73 4.40
CA LEU A 33 -4.89 5.59 4.27
C LEU A 33 -5.29 4.70 3.09
N TYR A 34 -6.59 4.42 2.97
CA TYR A 34 -7.12 3.63 1.86
C TYR A 34 -6.78 4.25 0.52
N ALA A 35 -7.04 5.55 0.37
CA ALA A 35 -6.79 6.25 -0.89
C ALA A 35 -5.30 6.20 -1.26
N ALA A 36 -4.42 6.40 -0.30
CA ALA A 36 -2.97 6.37 -0.54
C ALA A 36 -2.49 4.96 -0.90
N ALA A 37 -2.97 3.94 -0.18
CA ALA A 37 -2.60 2.55 -0.48
C ALA A 37 -3.12 2.11 -1.85
N ASP A 38 -4.35 2.47 -2.20
CA ASP A 38 -4.93 2.15 -3.50
C ASP A 38 -4.17 2.86 -4.63
N CYS A 39 -3.79 4.11 -4.43
CA CYS A 39 -2.97 4.86 -5.39
C CYS A 39 -1.62 4.16 -5.60
N ALA A 40 -0.96 3.76 -4.53
CA ALA A 40 0.30 3.04 -4.63
C ALA A 40 0.14 1.72 -5.40
N GLY A 41 -0.92 0.97 -5.10
CA GLY A 41 -1.21 -0.29 -5.79
C GLY A 41 -1.43 -0.10 -7.28
N ARG A 42 -2.26 0.86 -7.66
CA ARG A 42 -2.53 1.16 -9.07
C ARG A 42 -1.26 1.62 -9.80
N THR A 43 -0.42 2.38 -9.12
CA THR A 43 0.85 2.85 -9.69
C THR A 43 1.78 1.67 -9.95
N ILE A 44 1.86 0.73 -8.99
CA ILE A 44 2.68 -0.48 -9.14
C ILE A 44 2.20 -1.30 -10.34
N VAL A 45 0.89 -1.52 -10.46
CA VAL A 45 0.31 -2.26 -11.59
C VAL A 45 0.67 -1.61 -12.92
N ALA A 46 0.56 -0.27 -12.99
CA ALA A 46 0.91 0.48 -14.19
C ALA A 46 2.39 0.36 -14.55
N LEU A 47 3.27 0.38 -13.55
CA LEU A 47 4.72 0.26 -13.77
C LEU A 47 5.14 -1.15 -14.18
N LEU A 48 4.45 -2.17 -13.68
CA LEU A 48 4.74 -3.56 -14.02
C LEU A 48 4.33 -3.91 -15.45
N LYS A 49 3.30 -3.24 -15.99
CA LYS A 49 2.78 -3.48 -17.33
C LYS A 49 2.44 -4.96 -17.52
N GLU A 50 2.98 -5.60 -18.58
CA GLU A 50 2.74 -7.02 -18.84
C GLU A 50 3.34 -7.93 -17.75
N HIS A 51 4.31 -7.46 -16.99
CA HIS A 51 4.92 -8.25 -15.92
C HIS A 51 3.98 -8.45 -14.72
N ILE A 52 2.82 -7.78 -14.70
CA ILE A 52 1.84 -8.00 -13.64
C ILE A 52 1.37 -9.45 -13.60
N SER A 53 1.39 -10.14 -14.74
CA SER A 53 1.01 -11.57 -14.81
C SER A 53 1.96 -12.48 -14.03
N ASP A 54 3.17 -12.01 -13.73
CA ASP A 54 4.15 -12.76 -12.96
C ASP A 54 3.88 -12.68 -11.45
N VAL A 55 3.03 -11.74 -11.03
CA VAL A 55 2.73 -11.50 -9.63
C VAL A 55 1.55 -12.37 -9.21
N LYS A 56 1.79 -13.28 -8.27
CA LYS A 56 0.75 -14.17 -7.74
C LYS A 56 -0.07 -13.49 -6.64
N LEU A 57 0.60 -12.63 -5.87
CA LEU A 57 -0.01 -11.92 -4.75
C LEU A 57 0.63 -10.56 -4.63
N LEU A 58 -0.19 -9.54 -4.40
CA LEU A 58 0.30 -8.22 -4.04
C LEU A 58 -0.61 -7.65 -2.97
N GLU A 59 -0.02 -7.36 -1.81
CA GLU A 59 -0.71 -6.75 -0.68
C GLU A 59 0.04 -5.51 -0.24
N LEU A 60 -0.72 -4.48 0.12
CA LEU A 60 -0.18 -3.24 0.66
C LEU A 60 -0.85 -2.97 2.00
N THR A 61 -0.05 -2.77 3.03
CA THR A 61 -0.54 -2.40 4.36
C THR A 61 0.00 -1.02 4.68
N LEU A 62 -0.90 -0.06 4.87
CA LEU A 62 -0.53 1.29 5.26
C LEU A 62 -1.01 1.56 6.67
N LYS A 63 -0.07 1.87 7.56
CA LYS A 63 -0.32 2.20 8.95
C LYS A 63 -0.11 3.68 9.16
N GLY A 64 -0.98 4.30 9.96
CA GLY A 64 -0.80 5.68 10.38
C GLY A 64 -0.93 5.79 11.89
N THR A 65 0.05 6.41 12.53
CA THR A 65 0.02 6.65 13.97
C THR A 65 -0.66 7.99 14.23
N LEU A 66 -1.66 7.97 15.10
CA LEU A 66 -2.41 9.18 15.45
C LEU A 66 -1.80 9.87 16.67
N SER A 67 -2.00 11.18 16.75
CA SER A 67 -1.56 12.04 17.86
C SER A 67 -2.34 11.79 19.14
N THR A 68 -3.43 11.03 19.08
CA THR A 68 -4.34 10.79 20.21
C THR A 68 -4.47 9.30 20.50
N PRO A 69 -4.84 8.90 21.73
CA PRO A 69 -5.00 7.48 22.07
C PRO A 69 -6.27 6.84 21.49
N SER A 70 -7.20 7.65 20.97
CA SER A 70 -8.39 7.18 20.27
C SER A 70 -8.68 8.11 19.10
N VAL A 71 -9.52 7.65 18.15
CA VAL A 71 -9.85 8.46 16.97
C VAL A 71 -10.84 9.54 17.38
N VAL A 72 -10.42 10.80 17.29
CA VAL A 72 -11.27 11.96 17.52
C VAL A 72 -11.09 12.93 16.35
N ALA A 73 -11.96 13.94 16.26
CA ALA A 73 -11.99 14.85 15.11
C ALA A 73 -10.65 15.56 14.89
N GLU A 74 -9.99 15.99 15.96
CA GLU A 74 -8.73 16.73 15.91
C GLU A 74 -7.48 15.83 15.83
N SER A 75 -7.63 14.50 15.82
CA SER A 75 -6.50 13.59 15.67
C SER A 75 -5.73 13.85 14.38
N ARG A 76 -4.41 13.87 14.45
CA ARG A 76 -3.52 14.05 13.30
C ARG A 76 -2.57 12.88 13.20
N PHE A 77 -2.16 12.56 11.97
CA PHE A 77 -1.12 11.56 11.78
C PHE A 77 0.24 12.13 12.15
N THR A 78 1.00 11.36 12.93
CA THR A 78 2.36 11.72 13.36
C THR A 78 3.43 10.91 12.65
N SER A 79 3.06 9.75 12.09
CA SER A 79 3.96 8.93 11.27
C SER A 79 3.16 7.96 10.43
N PHE A 80 3.77 7.49 9.35
CA PHE A 80 3.21 6.48 8.45
C PHE A 80 4.23 5.37 8.25
N ASN A 81 3.73 4.15 8.05
CA ASN A 81 4.54 3.01 7.62
C ASN A 81 3.76 2.22 6.58
N ILE A 82 4.36 1.96 5.42
CA ILE A 82 3.75 1.14 4.39
C ILE A 82 4.56 -0.13 4.20
N ILE A 83 3.86 -1.26 4.13
CA ILE A 83 4.46 -2.58 3.93
C ILE A 83 3.94 -3.12 2.60
N TYR A 84 4.86 -3.43 1.69
CA TYR A 84 4.55 -4.09 0.43
C TYR A 84 4.91 -5.55 0.55
N HIS A 85 3.97 -6.43 0.25
CA HIS A 85 4.20 -7.87 0.20
C HIS A 85 3.79 -8.41 -1.16
N ALA A 86 4.72 -9.05 -1.85
CA ALA A 86 4.48 -9.63 -3.17
C ALA A 86 4.97 -11.06 -3.22
N GLU A 87 4.25 -11.91 -3.99
CA GLU A 87 4.67 -13.27 -4.31
C GLU A 87 4.76 -13.41 -5.82
N CYS A 88 5.79 -14.11 -6.27
CA CYS A 88 5.99 -14.40 -7.69
C CYS A 88 6.36 -15.87 -7.87
N ARG A 89 6.37 -16.34 -9.13
CA ARG A 89 6.61 -17.76 -9.43
C ARG A 89 8.08 -18.10 -9.61
N ALA A 90 8.90 -17.13 -10.02
CA ALA A 90 10.31 -17.38 -10.32
C ALA A 90 11.18 -16.29 -9.71
N LEU A 91 12.35 -16.70 -9.23
CA LEU A 91 13.31 -15.80 -8.59
C LEU A 91 13.71 -14.63 -9.50
N LYS A 92 13.82 -14.87 -10.79
CA LYS A 92 14.20 -13.83 -11.77
C LYS A 92 13.21 -12.67 -11.83
N GLU A 93 11.97 -12.90 -11.41
CA GLU A 93 10.91 -11.88 -11.44
C GLU A 93 11.02 -10.89 -10.29
N GLN A 94 11.73 -11.26 -9.22
CA GLN A 94 11.82 -10.42 -8.02
C GLN A 94 12.43 -9.04 -8.30
N LEU A 95 13.42 -8.97 -9.19
CA LEU A 95 14.06 -7.68 -9.49
C LEU A 95 13.10 -6.71 -10.18
N THR A 96 12.33 -7.21 -11.15
CA THR A 96 11.34 -6.39 -11.87
C THR A 96 10.28 -5.87 -10.89
N ILE A 97 9.79 -6.75 -10.01
CA ILE A 97 8.80 -6.37 -9.01
C ILE A 97 9.38 -5.36 -8.04
N SER A 98 10.59 -5.60 -7.54
CA SER A 98 11.26 -4.69 -6.61
C SER A 98 11.43 -3.29 -7.20
N ARG A 99 11.82 -3.20 -8.48
CA ARG A 99 11.96 -1.90 -9.15
C ARG A 99 10.64 -1.15 -9.23
N ALA A 100 9.55 -1.85 -9.57
CA ALA A 100 8.24 -1.24 -9.65
C ALA A 100 7.76 -0.73 -8.28
N LEU A 101 7.95 -1.54 -7.23
CA LEU A 101 7.59 -1.15 -5.87
C LEU A 101 8.38 0.09 -5.42
N ASN A 102 9.68 0.09 -5.65
CA ASN A 102 10.53 1.21 -5.24
C ASN A 102 10.22 2.49 -6.02
N LEU A 103 9.98 2.39 -7.32
CA LEU A 103 9.64 3.57 -8.14
C LEU A 103 8.29 4.14 -7.76
N ALA A 104 7.29 3.29 -7.51
CA ALA A 104 5.99 3.76 -7.05
C ALA A 104 6.11 4.49 -5.72
N HIS A 105 6.84 3.89 -4.78
CA HIS A 105 7.02 4.41 -3.44
C HIS A 105 7.81 5.72 -3.43
N ASP A 106 8.94 5.74 -4.15
CA ASP A 106 9.87 6.87 -4.09
C ASP A 106 9.44 8.04 -4.95
N LYS A 107 8.69 7.81 -6.03
CA LYS A 107 8.49 8.84 -7.03
C LYS A 107 7.07 8.96 -7.58
N TYR A 108 6.48 7.86 -8.05
CA TYR A 108 5.31 7.95 -8.91
C TYR A 108 3.95 7.93 -8.21
N CYS A 109 3.85 7.48 -6.97
CA CYS A 109 2.59 7.58 -6.23
C CYS A 109 2.46 8.96 -5.61
N GLY A 110 1.64 9.82 -6.23
CA GLY A 110 1.46 11.20 -5.77
C GLY A 110 0.92 11.30 -4.36
N LEU A 111 0.02 10.40 -3.97
CA LEU A 111 -0.55 10.44 -2.62
C LEU A 111 0.49 10.11 -1.56
N LEU A 112 1.39 9.14 -1.82
CA LEU A 112 2.49 8.88 -0.88
C LEU A 112 3.42 10.08 -0.76
N GLN A 113 3.67 10.79 -1.87
CA GLN A 113 4.50 12.00 -1.82
C GLN A 113 3.83 13.09 -0.97
N MET A 114 2.49 13.19 -1.04
CA MET A 114 1.75 14.12 -0.19
C MET A 114 1.82 13.71 1.29
N LEU A 115 1.68 12.40 1.60
CA LEU A 115 1.78 11.94 2.97
C LEU A 115 3.16 12.26 3.60
N ARG A 116 4.23 12.18 2.81
CA ARG A 116 5.58 12.51 3.29
C ARG A 116 5.70 13.97 3.76
N ARG A 117 4.86 14.85 3.23
CA ARG A 117 4.83 16.25 3.66
C ARG A 117 4.05 16.45 4.95
N ILE A 118 3.19 15.49 5.29
CA ILE A 118 2.42 15.52 6.53
C ILE A 118 3.25 14.99 7.70
N ALA A 119 3.95 13.86 7.51
CA ALA A 119 4.66 13.16 8.57
C ALA A 119 5.68 12.18 7.97
N PRO A 120 6.66 11.72 8.77
CA PRO A 120 7.62 10.72 8.29
C PRO A 120 6.92 9.47 7.79
N LEU A 121 7.37 8.97 6.64
CA LEU A 121 6.85 7.75 6.01
C LEU A 121 8.01 6.75 5.88
N SER A 122 7.91 5.62 6.59
CA SER A 122 8.83 4.50 6.44
C SER A 122 8.19 3.40 5.60
N HIS A 123 9.00 2.49 5.04
CA HIS A 123 8.49 1.40 4.24
C HIS A 123 9.27 0.12 4.43
N GLU A 124 8.62 -1.00 4.14
CA GLU A 124 9.21 -2.33 4.15
C GLU A 124 8.74 -3.05 2.89
N ILE A 125 9.63 -3.83 2.27
CA ILE A 125 9.32 -4.61 1.08
C ILE A 125 9.68 -6.06 1.35
N SER A 126 8.71 -6.96 1.10
CA SER A 126 8.90 -8.40 1.16
C SER A 126 8.45 -9.00 -0.17
N ILE A 127 9.38 -9.61 -0.88
CA ILE A 127 9.09 -10.30 -2.14
C ILE A 127 9.56 -11.73 -1.99
N VAL A 128 8.62 -12.69 -2.13
CA VAL A 128 8.93 -14.10 -2.01
C VAL A 128 8.59 -14.82 -3.30
N THR A 129 9.34 -15.88 -3.56
CA THR A 129 9.08 -16.78 -4.69
C THR A 129 8.38 -18.01 -4.15
N THR A 130 7.21 -18.33 -4.73
CA THR A 130 6.43 -19.50 -4.34
C THR A 130 6.08 -20.31 -5.58
N ASP A 131 6.04 -21.63 -5.41
CA ASP A 131 5.65 -22.53 -6.50
C ASP A 131 4.13 -22.63 -6.67
#